data_658fe0c4bbb68ecb199daa61c1a26f9c
#
_entry.id   658fe0c4bbb68ecb199daa61c1a26f9c
#
_cell.length_a   1.000
_cell.length_b   1.000
_cell.length_c   1.000
_cell.angle_alpha   90.00
_cell.angle_beta   90.00
_cell.angle_gamma   90.00
#
_symmetry.space_group_name_H-M   'P 1'
#
loop_
_entity.id
_entity.type
_entity.pdbx_description
1 polymer ?
#
loop_
_entity_poly.entity_id
_entity_poly.type
_entity_poly.pdbx_seq_one_letter_code
_entity_poly.pdbx_strand_id
1 'polypeptide(L)'
;MAYVQISLDSPTCEDALRLARLGVQAGVHWLEAGTGLLLGSGLEGIRVLRKEFPNIPIIADTKTMDGGYPLSKWCGKAGADYAVVMSAAGEHVIKAAVRCREEFGTKVMVDTMYGQDQVGICRWCEDLGVDYLVLHLGFEERAAEPFRSPLDHLEAVRRAVKLPIQVVGGLSVADAIHAFDMGADSVAIGGPIVPGDSGPKMIDDLRRIVEAAEKVR
;
A
#
# COMPACT_ATOMS: atom_id res chain seq x y z
N MET A 1 16.60 2.27 -4.16
CA MET A 1 15.97 0.96 -4.41
C MET A 1 14.47 1.17 -4.24
N ALA A 2 13.69 0.81 -5.24
CA ALA A 2 12.24 0.85 -5.15
C ALA A 2 11.69 -0.47 -4.58
N TYR A 3 10.42 -0.47 -4.13
CA TYR A 3 9.81 -1.61 -3.47
C TYR A 3 8.55 -2.07 -4.20
N VAL A 4 8.30 -3.37 -4.16
CA VAL A 4 7.07 -3.99 -4.68
C VAL A 4 6.30 -4.58 -3.50
N GLN A 5 5.07 -4.12 -3.32
CA GLN A 5 4.11 -4.62 -2.34
C GLN A 5 3.09 -5.49 -3.05
N ILE A 6 2.72 -6.62 -2.44
CA ILE A 6 1.56 -7.40 -2.88
C ILE A 6 0.37 -7.12 -1.96
N SER A 7 -0.79 -6.81 -2.55
CA SER A 7 -2.06 -6.63 -1.83
C SER A 7 -2.80 -7.95 -1.69
N LEU A 8 -3.14 -8.31 -0.44
CA LEU A 8 -3.80 -9.56 -0.08
C LEU A 8 -5.24 -9.26 0.35
N ASP A 9 -6.13 -9.11 -0.64
CA ASP A 9 -7.52 -8.72 -0.43
C ASP A 9 -8.50 -9.88 -0.22
N SER A 10 -7.99 -11.12 -0.12
CA SER A 10 -8.79 -12.31 0.18
C SER A 10 -9.37 -12.24 1.59
N PRO A 11 -10.67 -12.58 1.79
CA PRO A 11 -11.30 -12.44 3.10
C PRO A 11 -10.84 -13.49 4.13
N THR A 12 -10.10 -14.51 3.71
CA THR A 12 -9.62 -15.59 4.58
C THR A 12 -8.10 -15.55 4.77
N CYS A 13 -7.64 -15.89 5.99
CA CYS A 13 -6.22 -16.02 6.27
C CYS A 13 -5.54 -17.10 5.40
N GLU A 14 -6.22 -18.18 5.08
CA GLU A 14 -5.69 -19.28 4.27
C GLU A 14 -5.31 -18.80 2.86
N ASP A 15 -6.25 -18.12 2.18
CA ASP A 15 -6.00 -17.58 0.84
C ASP A 15 -4.93 -16.48 0.87
N ALA A 16 -4.99 -15.59 1.86
CA ALA A 16 -3.98 -14.54 2.02
C ALA A 16 -2.57 -15.13 2.19
N LEU A 17 -2.40 -16.15 3.03
CA LEU A 17 -1.11 -16.86 3.19
C LEU A 17 -0.67 -17.55 1.91
N ARG A 18 -1.59 -18.19 1.18
CA ARG A 18 -1.28 -18.80 -0.11
C ARG A 18 -0.75 -17.78 -1.12
N LEU A 19 -1.43 -16.64 -1.25
CA LEU A 19 -0.99 -15.56 -2.15
C LEU A 19 0.32 -14.92 -1.67
N ALA A 20 0.49 -14.72 -0.37
CA ALA A 20 1.71 -14.19 0.22
C ALA A 20 2.93 -15.06 -0.10
N ARG A 21 2.81 -16.40 0.01
CA ARG A 21 3.88 -17.34 -0.37
C ARG A 21 4.29 -17.20 -1.82
N LEU A 22 3.32 -17.08 -2.72
CA LEU A 22 3.59 -16.87 -4.16
C LEU A 22 4.26 -15.51 -4.42
N GLY A 23 3.81 -14.46 -3.74
CA GLY A 23 4.44 -13.14 -3.81
C GLY A 23 5.89 -13.17 -3.31
N VAL A 24 6.15 -13.78 -2.17
CA VAL A 24 7.50 -13.94 -1.60
C VAL A 24 8.39 -14.80 -2.51
N GLN A 25 7.85 -15.85 -3.13
CA GLN A 25 8.56 -16.64 -4.14
C GLN A 25 8.93 -15.81 -5.38
N ALA A 26 8.12 -14.81 -5.73
CA ALA A 26 8.42 -13.86 -6.80
C ALA A 26 9.43 -12.79 -6.40
N GLY A 27 9.73 -12.62 -5.10
CA GLY A 27 10.67 -11.64 -4.56
C GLY A 27 10.03 -10.33 -4.11
N VAL A 28 8.71 -10.26 -3.87
CA VAL A 28 8.09 -9.02 -3.38
C VAL A 28 8.70 -8.58 -2.06
N HIS A 29 8.77 -7.29 -1.86
CA HIS A 29 9.45 -6.69 -0.72
C HIS A 29 8.54 -6.50 0.49
N TRP A 30 7.23 -6.26 0.27
CA TRP A 30 6.25 -5.94 1.31
C TRP A 30 4.97 -6.75 1.11
N LEU A 31 4.32 -7.08 2.23
CA LEU A 31 3.00 -7.74 2.26
C LEU A 31 1.95 -6.77 2.79
N GLU A 32 0.81 -6.71 2.15
CA GLU A 32 -0.31 -5.91 2.63
C GLU A 32 -1.45 -6.82 3.11
N ALA A 33 -1.81 -6.67 4.38
CA ALA A 33 -3.10 -7.12 4.85
C ALA A 33 -4.16 -6.14 4.30
N GLY A 34 -4.68 -6.46 3.12
CA GLY A 34 -5.61 -5.62 2.40
C GLY A 34 -6.94 -5.45 3.13
N THR A 35 -7.74 -4.46 2.71
CA THR A 35 -9.03 -4.16 3.33
C THR A 35 -9.95 -5.40 3.36
N GLY A 36 -9.94 -6.21 2.29
CA GLY A 36 -10.73 -7.46 2.23
C GLY A 36 -10.34 -8.46 3.31
N LEU A 37 -9.04 -8.66 3.56
CA LEU A 37 -8.55 -9.54 4.61
C LEU A 37 -8.89 -9.01 6.00
N LEU A 38 -8.73 -7.71 6.24
CA LEU A 38 -9.04 -7.10 7.52
C LEU A 38 -10.54 -7.15 7.85
N LEU A 39 -11.41 -6.98 6.85
CA LEU A 39 -12.86 -7.12 7.03
C LEU A 39 -13.28 -8.57 7.27
N GLY A 40 -12.67 -9.53 6.59
CA GLY A 40 -13.00 -10.95 6.70
C GLY A 40 -12.42 -11.65 7.92
N SER A 41 -11.19 -11.28 8.31
CA SER A 41 -10.42 -11.98 9.36
C SER A 41 -9.95 -11.08 10.50
N GLY A 42 -10.26 -9.78 10.46
CA GLY A 42 -9.82 -8.81 11.47
C GLY A 42 -8.29 -8.75 11.61
N LEU A 43 -7.81 -8.43 12.79
CA LEU A 43 -6.38 -8.35 13.09
C LEU A 43 -5.65 -9.71 13.03
N GLU A 44 -6.39 -10.82 12.97
CA GLU A 44 -5.80 -12.14 12.80
C GLU A 44 -5.10 -12.26 11.44
N GLY A 45 -5.62 -11.61 10.39
CA GLY A 45 -4.95 -11.51 9.09
C GLY A 45 -3.51 -10.98 9.20
N ILE A 46 -3.29 -9.95 10.02
CA ILE A 46 -1.94 -9.40 10.27
C ILE A 46 -1.09 -10.39 11.07
N ARG A 47 -1.64 -11.01 12.11
CA ARG A 47 -0.89 -11.93 12.98
C ARG A 47 -0.38 -13.16 12.23
N VAL A 48 -1.19 -13.75 11.37
CA VAL A 48 -0.76 -14.93 10.59
C VAL A 48 0.32 -14.58 9.59
N LEU A 49 0.22 -13.41 8.93
CA LEU A 49 1.27 -12.91 8.03
C LEU A 49 2.57 -12.67 8.80
N ARG A 50 2.53 -11.98 9.94
CA ARG A 50 3.72 -11.72 10.76
C ARG A 50 4.36 -13.00 11.29
N LYS A 51 3.55 -13.97 11.68
CA LYS A 51 4.03 -15.27 12.17
C LYS A 51 4.81 -16.03 11.09
N GLU A 52 4.32 -16.02 9.85
CA GLU A 52 4.94 -16.76 8.76
C GLU A 52 6.09 -15.97 8.10
N PHE A 53 5.98 -14.65 8.05
CA PHE A 53 6.95 -13.75 7.42
C PHE A 53 7.53 -12.74 8.42
N PRO A 54 8.33 -13.18 9.41
CA PRO A 54 8.77 -12.34 10.53
C PRO A 54 9.60 -11.13 10.12
N ASN A 55 10.29 -11.19 8.98
CA ASN A 55 11.24 -10.17 8.52
C ASN A 55 10.74 -9.34 7.33
N ILE A 56 9.54 -9.62 6.79
CA ILE A 56 8.98 -8.86 5.68
C ILE A 56 8.07 -7.77 6.25
N PRO A 57 8.22 -6.50 5.82
CA PRO A 57 7.31 -5.43 6.24
C PRO A 57 5.86 -5.74 5.90
N ILE A 58 4.96 -5.49 6.87
CA ILE A 58 3.52 -5.70 6.74
C ILE A 58 2.79 -4.37 6.82
N ILE A 59 1.98 -4.10 5.82
CA ILE A 59 1.11 -2.93 5.73
C ILE A 59 -0.32 -3.36 6.10
N ALA A 60 -0.97 -2.63 7.01
CA ALA A 60 -2.37 -2.82 7.35
C ALA A 60 -3.21 -1.77 6.62
N ASP A 61 -3.92 -2.17 5.56
CA ASP A 61 -4.79 -1.28 4.77
C ASP A 61 -6.16 -1.12 5.43
N THR A 62 -6.17 -0.41 6.55
CA THR A 62 -7.37 -0.13 7.34
C THR A 62 -8.26 0.96 6.75
N LYS A 63 -7.77 1.71 5.76
CA LYS A 63 -8.46 2.90 5.22
C LYS A 63 -9.10 3.75 6.32
N THR A 64 -8.29 4.03 7.35
CA THR A 64 -8.78 4.68 8.57
C THR A 64 -9.37 6.06 8.27
N MET A 65 -10.65 6.26 8.61
CA MET A 65 -11.37 7.53 8.52
C MET A 65 -11.60 8.17 9.90
N ASP A 66 -11.52 7.39 10.97
CA ASP A 66 -11.64 7.84 12.36
C ASP A 66 -10.85 6.91 13.29
N GLY A 67 -10.50 7.37 14.48
CA GLY A 67 -9.74 6.56 15.43
C GLY A 67 -8.29 6.32 15.02
N GLY A 68 -7.60 7.30 14.44
CA GLY A 68 -6.22 7.17 13.94
C GLY A 68 -5.25 6.54 14.94
N TYR A 69 -5.26 6.98 16.21
CA TYR A 69 -4.40 6.41 17.26
C TYR A 69 -4.77 4.95 17.62
N PRO A 70 -6.01 4.64 18.04
CA PRO A 70 -6.33 3.27 18.47
C PRO A 70 -6.19 2.24 17.35
N LEU A 71 -6.59 2.55 16.10
CA LEU A 71 -6.50 1.61 14.99
C LEU A 71 -5.03 1.35 14.62
N SER A 72 -4.19 2.38 14.49
CA SER A 72 -2.76 2.21 14.22
C SER A 72 -2.07 1.41 15.33
N LYS A 73 -2.41 1.67 16.60
CA LYS A 73 -1.92 0.89 17.74
C LYS A 73 -2.30 -0.58 17.68
N TRP A 74 -3.56 -0.89 17.32
CA TRP A 74 -4.00 -2.28 17.23
C TRP A 74 -3.33 -3.02 16.07
N CYS A 75 -3.16 -2.35 14.92
CA CYS A 75 -2.41 -2.90 13.80
C CYS A 75 -0.95 -3.20 14.16
N GLY A 76 -0.26 -2.25 14.80
CA GLY A 76 1.12 -2.45 15.25
C GLY A 76 1.25 -3.58 16.27
N LYS A 77 0.34 -3.65 17.25
CA LYS A 77 0.31 -4.77 18.22
C LYS A 77 0.01 -6.12 17.57
N ALA A 78 -0.68 -6.14 16.45
CA ALA A 78 -0.89 -7.36 15.67
C ALA A 78 0.32 -7.74 14.80
N GLY A 79 1.29 -6.82 14.63
CA GLY A 79 2.53 -7.04 13.88
C GLY A 79 2.66 -6.27 12.57
N ALA A 80 1.80 -5.27 12.29
CA ALA A 80 1.97 -4.40 11.14
C ALA A 80 3.08 -3.36 11.39
N ASP A 81 3.87 -3.09 10.36
CA ASP A 81 4.89 -2.03 10.35
C ASP A 81 4.29 -0.68 9.96
N TYR A 82 3.24 -0.72 9.13
CA TYR A 82 2.53 0.46 8.65
C TYR A 82 1.02 0.30 8.84
N ALA A 83 0.33 1.41 9.13
CA ALA A 83 -1.13 1.51 9.08
C ALA A 83 -1.53 2.57 8.05
N VAL A 84 -2.55 2.27 7.24
CA VAL A 84 -3.04 3.18 6.21
C VAL A 84 -4.17 4.04 6.76
N VAL A 85 -4.01 5.37 6.61
CA VAL A 85 -5.00 6.39 6.98
C VAL A 85 -5.43 7.12 5.70
N MET A 86 -6.72 7.41 5.56
CA MET A 86 -7.19 8.21 4.43
C MET A 86 -6.87 9.69 4.60
N SER A 87 -6.45 10.37 3.54
CA SER A 87 -6.27 11.83 3.57
C SER A 87 -7.57 12.56 3.93
N ALA A 88 -8.71 12.01 3.48
CA ALA A 88 -10.03 12.53 3.78
C ALA A 88 -10.44 12.44 5.26
N ALA A 89 -9.71 11.68 6.09
CA ALA A 89 -9.96 11.59 7.53
C ALA A 89 -9.64 12.91 8.28
N GLY A 90 -8.85 13.78 7.65
CA GLY A 90 -8.52 15.08 8.20
C GLY A 90 -7.34 15.08 9.19
N GLU A 91 -6.91 16.29 9.52
CA GLU A 91 -5.69 16.55 10.28
C GLU A 91 -5.63 15.84 11.63
N HIS A 92 -6.71 15.87 12.40
CA HIS A 92 -6.73 15.33 13.76
C HIS A 92 -6.55 13.81 13.78
N VAL A 93 -7.12 13.09 12.82
CA VAL A 93 -7.01 11.63 12.71
C VAL A 93 -5.59 11.25 12.26
N ILE A 94 -5.04 11.96 11.26
CA ILE A 94 -3.68 11.72 10.75
C ILE A 94 -2.65 11.99 11.85
N LYS A 95 -2.72 13.14 12.54
CA LYS A 95 -1.81 13.47 13.67
C LYS A 95 -1.93 12.45 14.82
N ALA A 96 -3.14 11.94 15.08
CA ALA A 96 -3.32 10.91 16.10
C ALA A 96 -2.63 9.59 15.70
N ALA A 97 -2.69 9.20 14.44
CA ALA A 97 -1.96 8.04 13.92
C ALA A 97 -0.44 8.24 13.98
N VAL A 98 0.06 9.42 13.55
CA VAL A 98 1.49 9.78 13.64
C VAL A 98 2.02 9.69 15.06
N ARG A 99 1.25 10.17 16.05
CA ARG A 99 1.61 10.03 17.47
C ARG A 99 1.72 8.56 17.90
N CYS A 100 0.91 7.66 17.34
CA CYS A 100 1.02 6.23 17.63
C CYS A 100 2.39 5.65 17.21
N ARG A 101 3.00 6.17 16.13
CA ARG A 101 4.35 5.77 15.70
C ARG A 101 5.39 6.00 16.79
N GLU A 102 5.33 7.13 17.49
CA GLU A 102 6.29 7.49 18.55
C GLU A 102 6.25 6.51 19.73
N GLU A 103 5.06 5.97 20.01
CA GLU A 103 4.84 5.08 21.16
C GLU A 103 4.98 3.58 20.82
N PHE A 104 4.62 3.18 19.61
CA PHE A 104 4.50 1.76 19.22
C PHE A 104 5.33 1.39 17.97
N GLY A 105 5.98 2.36 17.32
CA GLY A 105 6.79 2.14 16.12
C GLY A 105 5.98 1.91 14.84
N THR A 106 4.64 1.87 14.90
CA THR A 106 3.80 1.69 13.70
C THR A 106 3.81 2.95 12.86
N LYS A 107 4.39 2.88 11.66
CA LYS A 107 4.47 3.99 10.71
C LYS A 107 3.12 4.26 10.05
N VAL A 108 2.98 5.45 9.47
CA VAL A 108 1.72 5.90 8.85
C VAL A 108 1.92 6.11 7.36
N MET A 109 1.10 5.42 6.56
CA MET A 109 0.91 5.70 5.14
C MET A 109 -0.41 6.46 4.96
N VAL A 110 -0.42 7.51 4.15
CA VAL A 110 -1.66 8.24 3.85
C VAL A 110 -2.09 7.97 2.41
N ASP A 111 -3.28 7.38 2.28
CA ASP A 111 -3.94 7.12 1.01
C ASP A 111 -4.72 8.36 0.56
N THR A 112 -4.42 8.85 -0.65
CA THR A 112 -4.99 10.08 -1.23
C THR A 112 -6.16 9.83 -2.18
N MET A 113 -6.70 8.61 -2.19
CA MET A 113 -7.83 8.21 -3.04
C MET A 113 -8.96 9.25 -3.02
N TYR A 114 -9.55 9.54 -4.18
CA TYR A 114 -10.58 10.57 -4.41
C TYR A 114 -10.17 12.02 -4.11
N GLY A 115 -8.93 12.30 -3.77
CA GLY A 115 -8.45 13.67 -3.59
C GLY A 115 -8.36 14.41 -4.92
N GLN A 116 -8.93 15.62 -4.99
CA GLN A 116 -8.93 16.42 -6.22
C GLN A 116 -7.61 17.15 -6.46
N ASP A 117 -7.01 17.71 -5.41
CA ASP A 117 -5.70 18.37 -5.45
C ASP A 117 -4.63 17.45 -4.86
N GLN A 118 -4.15 16.50 -5.65
CA GLN A 118 -3.16 15.53 -5.20
C GLN A 118 -1.87 16.18 -4.71
N VAL A 119 -1.41 17.25 -5.35
CA VAL A 119 -0.18 17.96 -4.96
C VAL A 119 -0.36 18.67 -3.62
N GLY A 120 -1.47 19.40 -3.46
CA GLY A 120 -1.77 20.11 -2.21
C GLY A 120 -1.98 19.14 -1.05
N ILE A 121 -2.70 18.04 -1.27
CA ILE A 121 -2.92 16.99 -0.26
C ILE A 121 -1.60 16.35 0.17
N CYS A 122 -0.72 16.00 -0.77
CA CYS A 122 0.55 15.36 -0.45
C CYS A 122 1.50 16.28 0.33
N ARG A 123 1.56 17.57 -0.03
CA ARG A 123 2.31 18.58 0.76
C ARG A 123 1.77 18.71 2.18
N TRP A 124 0.47 18.83 2.30
CA TRP A 124 -0.19 18.91 3.60
C TRP A 124 0.09 17.66 4.45
N CYS A 125 0.04 16.46 3.87
CA CYS A 125 0.40 15.22 4.58
C CYS A 125 1.87 15.21 5.01
N GLU A 126 2.79 15.71 4.17
CA GLU A 126 4.21 15.84 4.52
C GLU A 126 4.39 16.77 5.75
N ASP A 127 3.69 17.90 5.78
CA ASP A 127 3.71 18.83 6.91
C ASP A 127 3.12 18.22 8.20
N LEU A 128 2.22 17.25 8.10
CA LEU A 128 1.68 16.50 9.24
C LEU A 128 2.64 15.41 9.77
N GLY A 129 3.74 15.15 9.08
CA GLY A 129 4.78 14.22 9.51
C GLY A 129 4.48 12.75 9.29
N VAL A 130 3.70 12.41 8.27
CA VAL A 130 3.46 11.01 7.85
C VAL A 130 4.73 10.38 7.28
N ASP A 131 4.75 9.06 7.15
CA ASP A 131 5.95 8.35 6.72
C ASP A 131 5.95 8.01 5.23
N TYR A 132 4.77 7.91 4.61
CA TYR A 132 4.60 7.49 3.22
C TYR A 132 3.33 8.06 2.61
N LEU A 133 3.36 8.36 1.31
CA LEU A 133 2.20 8.80 0.54
C LEU A 133 1.76 7.71 -0.42
N VAL A 134 0.45 7.53 -0.58
CA VAL A 134 -0.13 6.55 -1.49
C VAL A 134 -1.00 7.27 -2.51
N LEU A 135 -0.55 7.33 -3.76
CA LEU A 135 -1.36 7.79 -4.89
C LEU A 135 -2.21 6.63 -5.38
N HIS A 136 -3.51 6.73 -5.16
CA HIS A 136 -4.44 5.63 -5.36
C HIS A 136 -5.58 6.00 -6.31
N LEU A 137 -5.71 5.26 -7.40
CA LEU A 137 -6.90 5.29 -8.24
C LEU A 137 -7.85 4.15 -7.84
N GLY A 138 -8.97 4.51 -7.21
CA GLY A 138 -9.94 3.56 -6.66
C GLY A 138 -10.56 2.64 -7.70
N PHE A 139 -11.10 1.51 -7.26
CA PHE A 139 -11.68 0.49 -8.14
C PHE A 139 -12.89 1.04 -8.93
N GLU A 140 -13.82 1.70 -8.26
CA GLU A 140 -15.02 2.28 -8.87
C GLU A 140 -14.69 3.48 -9.76
N GLU A 141 -13.73 4.31 -9.34
CA GLU A 141 -13.26 5.45 -10.11
C GLU A 141 -12.63 4.99 -11.43
N ARG A 142 -11.77 3.98 -11.37
CA ARG A 142 -11.16 3.38 -12.55
C ARG A 142 -12.17 2.71 -13.49
N ALA A 143 -13.21 2.10 -12.93
CA ALA A 143 -14.28 1.50 -13.72
C ALA A 143 -15.15 2.58 -14.41
N ALA A 144 -15.40 3.71 -13.75
CA ALA A 144 -16.18 4.82 -14.26
C ALA A 144 -15.39 5.69 -15.27
N GLU A 145 -14.08 5.84 -15.05
CA GLU A 145 -13.19 6.70 -15.81
C GLU A 145 -11.97 5.91 -16.35
N PRO A 146 -12.17 5.01 -17.33
CA PRO A 146 -11.12 4.09 -17.79
C PRO A 146 -9.95 4.77 -18.52
N PHE A 147 -10.05 6.06 -18.79
CA PHE A 147 -8.98 6.89 -19.36
C PHE A 147 -8.01 7.43 -18.29
N ARG A 148 -8.36 7.34 -17.00
CA ARG A 148 -7.48 7.76 -15.91
C ARG A 148 -6.46 6.69 -15.58
N SER A 149 -5.28 7.14 -15.16
CA SER A 149 -4.18 6.30 -14.71
C SER A 149 -3.80 6.64 -13.26
N PRO A 150 -3.44 5.68 -12.43
CA PRO A 150 -2.85 5.97 -11.13
C PRO A 150 -1.53 6.75 -11.22
N LEU A 151 -0.96 6.87 -12.42
CA LEU A 151 0.27 7.63 -12.69
C LEU A 151 0.03 9.11 -12.99
N ASP A 152 -1.20 9.55 -13.26
CA ASP A 152 -1.53 10.89 -13.76
C ASP A 152 -0.93 12.04 -12.93
N HIS A 153 -0.80 11.85 -11.62
CA HIS A 153 -0.31 12.88 -10.71
C HIS A 153 1.13 12.62 -10.19
N LEU A 154 1.73 11.47 -10.51
CA LEU A 154 2.98 11.03 -9.90
C LEU A 154 4.14 12.02 -10.07
N GLU A 155 4.40 12.48 -11.29
CA GLU A 155 5.49 13.44 -11.53
C GLU A 155 5.29 14.78 -10.83
N ALA A 156 4.05 15.28 -10.82
CA ALA A 156 3.73 16.55 -10.18
C ALA A 156 3.92 16.45 -8.67
N VAL A 157 3.44 15.36 -8.07
CA VAL A 157 3.63 15.09 -6.64
C VAL A 157 5.10 14.88 -6.32
N ARG A 158 5.83 14.07 -7.12
CA ARG A 158 7.27 13.82 -6.89
C ARG A 158 8.11 15.10 -6.88
N ARG A 159 7.78 16.06 -7.74
CA ARG A 159 8.44 17.38 -7.73
C ARG A 159 8.10 18.24 -6.51
N ALA A 160 6.98 17.96 -5.87
CA ALA A 160 6.41 18.80 -4.80
C ALA A 160 6.77 18.37 -3.38
N VAL A 161 7.08 17.08 -3.16
CA VAL A 161 7.31 16.47 -1.85
C VAL A 161 8.61 15.67 -1.81
N LYS A 162 9.13 15.45 -0.61
CA LYS A 162 10.34 14.62 -0.36
C LYS A 162 9.98 13.23 0.16
N LEU A 163 8.80 13.05 0.72
CA LEU A 163 8.34 11.78 1.24
C LEU A 163 8.35 10.70 0.16
N PRO A 164 8.55 9.43 0.53
CA PRO A 164 8.39 8.33 -0.40
C PRO A 164 6.93 8.22 -0.88
N ILE A 165 6.78 7.85 -2.16
CA ILE A 165 5.51 7.76 -2.86
C ILE A 165 5.28 6.33 -3.32
N GLN A 166 4.14 5.77 -2.95
CA GLN A 166 3.60 4.53 -3.52
C GLN A 166 2.53 4.85 -4.55
N VAL A 167 2.47 4.04 -5.60
CA VAL A 167 1.38 4.10 -6.58
C VAL A 167 0.59 2.80 -6.53
N VAL A 168 -0.74 2.91 -6.54
CA VAL A 168 -1.66 1.77 -6.52
C VAL A 168 -2.93 2.06 -7.32
N GLY A 169 -3.58 1.02 -7.85
CA GLY A 169 -4.86 1.13 -8.55
C GLY A 169 -4.85 0.40 -9.89
N GLY A 170 -4.86 -0.94 -9.86
CA GLY A 170 -4.99 -1.79 -11.05
C GLY A 170 -3.85 -1.71 -12.05
N LEU A 171 -2.64 -1.50 -11.55
CA LEU A 171 -1.43 -1.42 -12.36
C LEU A 171 -1.23 -2.70 -13.19
N SER A 172 -0.98 -2.53 -14.49
CA SER A 172 -0.38 -3.58 -15.30
C SER A 172 1.12 -3.71 -14.98
N VAL A 173 1.77 -4.76 -15.47
CA VAL A 173 3.24 -4.91 -15.34
C VAL A 173 3.96 -3.71 -15.98
N ALA A 174 3.48 -3.22 -17.11
CA ALA A 174 4.09 -2.08 -17.79
C ALA A 174 3.92 -0.78 -16.99
N ASP A 175 2.71 -0.53 -16.42
CA ASP A 175 2.46 0.65 -15.60
C ASP A 175 3.30 0.63 -14.32
N ALA A 176 3.41 -0.53 -13.66
CA ALA A 176 4.23 -0.68 -12.46
C ALA A 176 5.72 -0.41 -12.73
N ILE A 177 6.26 -0.88 -13.85
CA ILE A 177 7.64 -0.59 -14.26
C ILE A 177 7.80 0.90 -14.59
N HIS A 178 6.86 1.46 -15.35
CA HIS A 178 6.89 2.87 -15.72
C HIS A 178 6.77 3.82 -14.51
N ALA A 179 6.00 3.43 -13.46
CA ALA A 179 5.92 4.19 -12.22
C ALA A 179 7.30 4.44 -11.59
N PHE A 180 8.19 3.46 -11.65
CA PHE A 180 9.57 3.62 -11.13
C PHE A 180 10.37 4.63 -11.95
N ASP A 181 10.24 4.62 -13.28
CA ASP A 181 10.91 5.61 -14.16
C ASP A 181 10.41 7.03 -13.87
N MET A 182 9.14 7.17 -13.46
CA MET A 182 8.52 8.45 -13.08
C MET A 182 8.84 8.88 -11.64
N GLY A 183 9.56 8.06 -10.86
CA GLY A 183 10.01 8.40 -9.52
C GLY A 183 9.15 7.88 -8.36
N ALA A 184 8.34 6.83 -8.58
CA ALA A 184 7.72 6.10 -7.49
C ALA A 184 8.74 5.35 -6.66
N ASP A 185 8.62 5.40 -5.33
CA ASP A 185 9.46 4.64 -4.40
C ASP A 185 8.91 3.23 -4.17
N SER A 186 7.62 3.02 -4.40
CA SER A 186 7.02 1.69 -4.41
C SER A 186 5.75 1.62 -5.27
N VAL A 187 5.37 0.39 -5.59
CA VAL A 187 4.07 0.07 -6.20
C VAL A 187 3.37 -0.99 -5.36
N ALA A 188 2.03 -0.89 -5.24
CA ALA A 188 1.21 -1.93 -4.64
C ALA A 188 0.45 -2.68 -5.74
N ILE A 189 0.63 -3.99 -5.77
CA ILE A 189 0.12 -4.87 -6.81
C ILE A 189 -0.99 -5.74 -6.24
N GLY A 190 -2.22 -5.45 -6.68
CA GLY A 190 -3.41 -6.26 -6.46
C GLY A 190 -3.99 -6.76 -7.79
N GLY A 191 -5.32 -6.75 -7.93
CA GLY A 191 -5.94 -7.03 -9.24
C GLY A 191 -5.55 -6.00 -10.30
N PRO A 192 -5.33 -6.41 -11.56
CA PRO A 192 -5.63 -7.73 -12.13
C PRO A 192 -4.51 -8.79 -11.99
N ILE A 193 -3.32 -8.44 -11.46
CA ILE A 193 -2.17 -9.35 -11.40
C ILE A 193 -2.32 -10.39 -10.29
N VAL A 194 -2.96 -10.03 -9.16
CA VAL A 194 -3.16 -10.91 -8.00
C VAL A 194 -4.63 -11.35 -7.92
N PRO A 195 -5.10 -12.24 -8.80
CA PRO A 195 -6.39 -12.90 -8.67
C PRO A 195 -6.27 -14.15 -7.78
N GLY A 196 -7.38 -14.56 -7.17
CA GLY A 196 -7.40 -15.65 -6.20
C GLY A 196 -6.87 -17.01 -6.64
N ASP A 197 -6.75 -17.29 -7.95
CA ASP A 197 -6.50 -18.62 -8.52
C ASP A 197 -5.26 -18.75 -9.42
N SER A 198 -4.50 -17.68 -9.70
CA SER A 198 -3.40 -17.72 -10.65
C SER A 198 -2.02 -17.86 -9.99
N GLY A 199 -1.42 -19.04 -10.11
CA GLY A 199 -0.08 -19.31 -9.59
C GLY A 199 1.08 -18.85 -10.49
N PRO A 200 1.45 -19.59 -11.58
CA PRO A 200 2.68 -19.34 -12.33
C PRO A 200 2.74 -17.96 -13.00
N LYS A 201 1.64 -17.54 -13.64
CA LYS A 201 1.59 -16.24 -14.32
C LYS A 201 1.76 -15.09 -13.34
N MET A 202 1.12 -15.14 -12.18
CA MET A 202 1.27 -14.11 -11.15
C MET A 202 2.73 -14.00 -10.66
N ILE A 203 3.40 -15.14 -10.45
CA ILE A 203 4.81 -15.16 -10.04
C ILE A 203 5.68 -14.49 -11.10
N ASP A 204 5.49 -14.82 -12.39
CA ASP A 204 6.29 -14.26 -13.47
C ASP A 204 6.05 -12.76 -13.65
N ASP A 205 4.79 -12.31 -13.58
CA ASP A 205 4.44 -10.89 -13.65
C ASP A 205 5.05 -10.10 -12.47
N LEU A 206 4.93 -10.60 -11.24
CA LEU A 206 5.52 -9.98 -10.05
C LEU A 206 7.05 -9.96 -10.14
N ARG A 207 7.69 -11.03 -10.58
CA ARG A 207 9.16 -11.11 -10.73
C ARG A 207 9.67 -10.04 -11.70
N ARG A 208 9.00 -9.83 -12.83
CA ARG A 208 9.36 -8.76 -13.79
C ARG A 208 9.30 -7.37 -13.16
N ILE A 209 8.31 -7.12 -12.31
CA ILE A 209 8.18 -5.84 -11.60
C ILE A 209 9.30 -5.71 -10.55
N VAL A 210 9.59 -6.77 -9.80
CA VAL A 210 10.67 -6.80 -8.79
C VAL A 210 12.02 -6.55 -9.44
N GLU A 211 12.34 -7.22 -10.55
CA GLU A 211 13.59 -7.02 -11.30
C GLU A 211 13.74 -5.57 -11.82
N ALA A 212 12.63 -4.90 -12.14
CA ALA A 212 12.66 -3.50 -12.52
C ALA A 212 12.92 -2.59 -11.30
N ALA A 213 12.23 -2.85 -10.17
CA ALA A 213 12.42 -2.11 -8.92
C ALA A 213 13.88 -2.15 -8.41
N GLU A 214 14.55 -3.31 -8.53
CA GLU A 214 15.95 -3.49 -8.12
C GLU A 214 16.94 -2.68 -8.95
N LYS A 215 16.58 -2.30 -10.19
CA LYS A 215 17.42 -1.48 -11.07
C LYS A 215 17.35 0.01 -10.77
N VAL A 216 16.34 0.44 -10.03
CA VAL A 216 16.17 1.84 -9.62
C VAL A 216 17.11 2.13 -8.46
N ARG A 217 18.04 3.06 -8.68
CA ARG A 217 19.09 3.48 -7.70
C ARG A 217 18.76 4.83 -7.08
#